data_e0ee1ab494d484dee7d8b199d0c923c2
#
_entry.id   e0ee1ab494d484dee7d8b199d0c923c2
#
_cell.length_a   1.000
_cell.length_b   1.000
_cell.length_c   1.000
_cell.angle_alpha   90.00
_cell.angle_beta   90.00
_cell.angle_gamma   90.00
#
_symmetry.space_group_name_H-M   'P 1'
#
loop_
_entity.id
_entity.type
_entity.pdbx_description
1 polymer ?
#
loop_
_entity_poly.entity_id
_entity_poly.type
_entity_poly.pdbx_seq_one_letter_code
_entity_poly.pdbx_strand_id
1 'polypeptide(L)'
;MTTILTSEQIAHKIRRIAYQIYEANIHQEKIILAGIERNGYIFAEKLHEELSRICPVPVILCSIKVNKTNVLAPVTTSLPVEEYTNQSVVLVDDVLSSGATLIYGVKHFLEVPLKQLKTAVLV
;
A
#
# COMPACT_ATOMS: atom_id res chain seq x y z
N MET A 1 17.37 -17.33 -1.81
CA MET A 1 17.03 -17.43 -3.24
C MET A 1 16.61 -16.07 -3.77
N THR A 2 17.14 -15.71 -4.92
CA THR A 2 16.78 -14.45 -5.57
C THR A 2 15.74 -14.72 -6.63
N THR A 3 14.62 -14.01 -6.54
CA THR A 3 13.57 -14.09 -7.54
C THR A 3 13.76 -12.95 -8.53
N ILE A 4 13.89 -13.30 -9.80
CA ILE A 4 14.02 -12.32 -10.88
C ILE A 4 12.72 -12.31 -11.67
N LEU A 5 12.12 -11.14 -11.78
CA LEU A 5 10.87 -10.95 -12.54
C LEU A 5 11.16 -10.15 -13.81
N THR A 6 10.58 -10.58 -14.93
CA THR A 6 10.60 -9.82 -16.16
C THR A 6 9.62 -8.64 -16.05
N SER A 7 9.76 -7.67 -16.97
CA SER A 7 8.82 -6.54 -17.04
C SER A 7 7.38 -7.02 -17.27
N GLU A 8 7.19 -8.05 -18.08
CA GLU A 8 5.86 -8.63 -18.31
C GLU A 8 5.30 -9.27 -17.06
N GLN A 9 6.13 -10.03 -16.33
CA GLN A 9 5.71 -10.68 -15.09
C GLN A 9 5.33 -9.64 -14.03
N ILE A 10 6.07 -8.55 -13.93
CA ILE A 10 5.76 -7.46 -13.02
C ILE A 10 4.42 -6.82 -13.41
N ALA A 11 4.21 -6.54 -14.68
CA ALA A 11 2.96 -5.95 -15.16
C ALA A 11 1.76 -6.84 -14.87
N HIS A 12 1.90 -8.15 -15.06
CA HIS A 12 0.85 -9.13 -14.73
C HIS A 12 0.55 -9.16 -13.24
N LYS A 13 1.58 -9.13 -12.40
CA LYS A 13 1.40 -9.12 -10.94
C LYS A 13 0.69 -7.87 -10.48
N ILE A 14 1.09 -6.71 -11.00
CA ILE A 14 0.48 -5.42 -10.66
C ILE A 14 -1.01 -5.46 -11.01
N ARG A 15 -1.35 -5.92 -12.21
CA ARG A 15 -2.74 -6.02 -12.65
C ARG A 15 -3.54 -6.95 -11.75
N ARG A 16 -2.99 -8.13 -11.43
CA ARG A 16 -3.66 -9.09 -10.56
C ARG A 16 -3.88 -8.53 -9.16
N ILE A 17 -2.86 -7.87 -8.59
CA ILE A 17 -2.96 -7.26 -7.27
C ILE A 17 -4.00 -6.14 -7.29
N ALA A 18 -4.05 -5.34 -8.36
CA ALA A 18 -5.06 -4.30 -8.52
C ALA A 18 -6.47 -4.88 -8.48
N TYR A 19 -6.73 -5.98 -9.18
CA TYR A 19 -8.04 -6.64 -9.14
C TYR A 19 -8.34 -7.21 -7.76
N GLN A 20 -7.35 -7.78 -7.07
CA GLN A 20 -7.53 -8.27 -5.70
C GLN A 20 -7.89 -7.14 -4.73
N ILE A 21 -7.23 -5.99 -4.88
CA ILE A 21 -7.55 -4.80 -4.08
C ILE A 21 -8.97 -4.34 -4.36
N TYR A 22 -9.36 -4.28 -5.63
CA TYR A 22 -10.72 -3.91 -6.03
C TYR A 22 -11.76 -4.84 -5.40
N GLU A 23 -11.54 -6.16 -5.50
CA GLU A 23 -12.44 -7.15 -4.92
C GLU A 23 -12.59 -7.00 -3.41
N ALA A 24 -11.48 -6.74 -2.72
CA ALA A 24 -11.49 -6.54 -1.27
C ALA A 24 -12.16 -5.24 -0.84
N ASN A 25 -12.37 -4.32 -1.77
CA ASN A 25 -12.90 -2.97 -1.49
C ASN A 25 -14.22 -2.68 -2.20
N ILE A 26 -14.90 -3.71 -2.69
CA ILE A 26 -16.08 -3.54 -3.55
C ILE A 26 -17.21 -2.75 -2.88
N HIS A 27 -17.29 -2.77 -1.55
CA HIS A 27 -18.31 -2.05 -0.79
C HIS A 27 -17.77 -0.79 -0.11
N GLN A 28 -16.56 -0.39 -0.39
CA GLN A 28 -15.96 0.81 0.19
C GLN A 28 -16.27 2.04 -0.66
N GLU A 29 -16.35 3.20 0.00
CA GLU A 29 -16.60 4.47 -0.69
C GLU A 29 -15.31 5.12 -1.20
N LYS A 30 -14.17 4.72 -0.64
CA LYS A 30 -12.86 5.28 -0.93
C LYS A 30 -11.79 4.27 -0.53
N ILE A 31 -10.69 4.25 -1.26
CA ILE A 31 -9.53 3.43 -0.96
C ILE A 31 -8.32 4.34 -0.72
N ILE A 32 -7.64 4.18 0.40
CA ILE A 32 -6.37 4.84 0.67
C ILE A 32 -5.26 3.85 0.31
N LEU A 33 -4.43 4.21 -0.66
CA LEU A 33 -3.33 3.38 -1.12
C LEU A 33 -2.03 4.00 -0.63
N ALA A 34 -1.42 3.40 0.39
CA ALA A 34 -0.24 3.93 1.05
C ALA A 34 0.99 3.13 0.67
N GLY A 35 1.94 3.75 -0.01
CA GLY A 35 3.18 3.12 -0.42
C GLY A 35 4.32 3.46 0.52
N ILE A 36 5.05 2.44 0.99
CA ILE A 36 6.22 2.65 1.83
C ILE A 36 7.36 3.17 0.97
N GLU A 37 7.87 4.36 1.32
CA GLU A 37 8.99 4.94 0.57
C GLU A 37 10.25 4.07 0.71
N ARG A 38 11.01 3.92 -0.35
CA ARG A 38 10.91 4.56 -1.66
C ARG A 38 10.22 3.68 -2.70
N ASN A 39 10.65 2.43 -2.78
CA ASN A 39 10.22 1.51 -3.85
C ASN A 39 8.77 1.04 -3.69
N GLY A 40 8.30 0.92 -2.46
CA GLY A 40 6.89 0.61 -2.20
C GLY A 40 5.98 1.70 -2.73
N TYR A 41 6.40 2.95 -2.64
CA TYR A 41 5.63 4.06 -3.19
C TYR A 41 5.60 4.02 -4.73
N ILE A 42 6.72 3.68 -5.37
CA ILE A 42 6.78 3.51 -6.83
C ILE A 42 5.82 2.41 -7.28
N PHE A 43 5.81 1.30 -6.55
CA PHE A 43 4.87 0.22 -6.81
C PHE A 43 3.42 0.69 -6.59
N ALA A 44 3.17 1.45 -5.52
CA ALA A 44 1.85 1.99 -5.23
C ALA A 44 1.35 2.94 -6.34
N GLU A 45 2.23 3.74 -6.93
CA GLU A 45 1.87 4.58 -8.07
C GLU A 45 1.37 3.76 -9.25
N LYS A 46 2.04 2.65 -9.54
CA LYS A 46 1.64 1.75 -10.62
C LYS A 46 0.30 1.06 -10.31
N LEU A 47 0.12 0.65 -9.06
CA LEU A 47 -1.17 0.09 -8.61
C LEU A 47 -2.28 1.12 -8.69
N HIS A 48 -2.00 2.35 -8.32
CA HIS A 48 -2.97 3.44 -8.41
C HIS A 48 -3.44 3.64 -9.85
N GLU A 49 -2.51 3.61 -10.79
CA GLU A 49 -2.83 3.75 -12.21
C GLU A 49 -3.77 2.63 -12.68
N GLU A 50 -3.46 1.38 -12.35
CA GLU A 50 -4.31 0.24 -12.73
C GLU A 50 -5.67 0.26 -12.01
N LEU A 51 -5.67 0.56 -10.71
CA LEU A 51 -6.91 0.63 -9.92
C LEU A 51 -7.85 1.72 -10.43
N SER A 52 -7.29 2.86 -10.83
CA SER A 52 -8.11 3.98 -11.31
C SER A 52 -8.87 3.63 -12.59
N ARG A 53 -8.38 2.65 -13.35
CA ARG A 53 -9.06 2.19 -14.57
C ARG A 53 -10.23 1.25 -14.27
N ILE A 54 -10.14 0.45 -13.20
CA ILE A 54 -11.09 -0.62 -12.94
C ILE A 54 -12.02 -0.33 -11.76
N CYS A 55 -11.64 0.59 -10.89
CA CYS A 55 -12.36 0.86 -9.65
C CYS A 55 -13.22 2.12 -9.79
N PRO A 56 -14.54 2.04 -9.52
CA PRO A 56 -15.43 3.21 -9.64
C PRO A 56 -15.30 4.19 -8.49
N VAL A 57 -14.65 3.83 -7.38
CA VAL A 57 -14.50 4.70 -6.22
C VAL A 57 -13.14 5.40 -6.25
N PRO A 58 -13.02 6.57 -5.58
CA PRO A 58 -11.74 7.27 -5.51
C PRO A 58 -10.65 6.44 -4.85
N VAL A 59 -9.47 6.44 -5.44
CA VAL A 59 -8.26 5.81 -4.89
C VAL A 59 -7.27 6.92 -4.59
N ILE A 60 -7.00 7.12 -3.31
CA ILE A 60 -6.13 8.20 -2.82
C ILE A 60 -4.74 7.62 -2.58
N LEU A 61 -3.76 8.10 -3.31
CA LEU A 61 -2.37 7.68 -3.16
C LEU A 61 -1.69 8.51 -2.09
N CYS A 62 -0.97 7.86 -1.18
CA CYS A 62 -0.12 8.55 -0.22
C CYS A 62 1.17 7.77 0.02
N SER A 63 2.16 8.44 0.57
CA SER A 63 3.42 7.81 0.96
C SER A 63 3.52 7.70 2.47
N ILE A 64 4.24 6.69 2.92
CA ILE A 64 4.56 6.50 4.33
C ILE A 64 6.06 6.28 4.45
N LYS A 65 6.69 7.02 5.35
CA LYS A 65 8.12 6.92 5.62
C LYS A 65 8.34 6.14 6.90
N VAL A 66 9.00 4.99 6.77
CA VAL A 66 9.47 4.19 7.89
C VAL A 66 11.00 4.21 7.85
N ASN A 67 11.64 4.58 8.95
CA ASN A 67 13.09 4.60 9.01
C ASN A 67 13.61 3.16 9.08
N LYS A 68 14.25 2.69 8.03
CA LYS A 68 14.73 1.30 7.91
C LYS A 68 15.96 1.01 8.78
N THR A 69 16.70 2.04 9.16
CA THR A 69 17.87 1.89 10.05
C THR A 69 17.53 2.07 11.52
N ASN A 70 16.50 2.85 11.80
CA ASN A 70 15.98 3.04 13.16
C ASN A 70 14.46 2.96 13.13
N VAL A 71 13.94 1.73 13.24
CA VAL A 71 12.50 1.46 13.15
C VAL A 71 11.69 2.07 14.30
N LEU A 72 12.36 2.52 15.36
CA LEU A 72 11.71 3.21 16.47
C LEU A 72 11.54 4.71 16.22
N ALA A 73 12.16 5.24 15.14
CA ALA A 73 11.96 6.63 14.76
C ALA A 73 10.50 6.87 14.32
N PRO A 74 9.98 8.09 14.47
CA PRO A 74 8.58 8.36 14.08
C PRO A 74 8.29 8.01 12.64
N VAL A 75 7.16 7.35 12.40
CA VAL A 75 6.62 7.06 11.07
C VAL A 75 5.76 8.24 10.65
N THR A 76 5.93 8.69 9.42
CA THR A 76 5.17 9.83 8.88
C THR A 76 4.46 9.44 7.60
N THR A 77 3.30 10.05 7.37
CA THR A 77 2.52 9.87 6.15
C THR A 77 2.36 11.22 5.43
N SER A 78 2.26 11.19 4.11
CA SER A 78 1.99 12.40 3.34
C SER A 78 0.54 12.85 3.45
N LEU A 79 -0.35 11.98 3.91
CA LEU A 79 -1.77 12.27 4.07
C LEU A 79 -2.05 12.56 5.55
N PRO A 80 -2.81 13.62 5.89
CA PRO A 80 -3.20 13.87 7.27
C PRO A 80 -4.03 12.72 7.86
N VAL A 81 -3.93 12.51 9.17
CA VAL A 81 -4.61 11.41 9.85
C VAL A 81 -6.13 11.45 9.65
N GLU A 82 -6.70 12.65 9.58
CA GLU A 82 -8.14 12.84 9.39
C GLU A 82 -8.63 12.26 8.06
N GLU A 83 -7.75 12.22 7.06
CA GLU A 83 -8.09 11.76 5.72
C GLU A 83 -8.19 10.24 5.61
N TYR A 84 -7.47 9.50 6.46
CA TYR A 84 -7.52 8.04 6.41
C TYR A 84 -8.22 7.39 7.60
N THR A 85 -8.55 8.14 8.65
CA THR A 85 -9.32 7.62 9.79
C THR A 85 -10.68 7.12 9.32
N ASN A 86 -11.08 5.93 9.76
CA ASN A 86 -12.33 5.27 9.35
C ASN A 86 -12.42 4.96 7.86
N GLN A 87 -11.28 4.86 7.17
CA GLN A 87 -11.24 4.50 5.76
C GLN A 87 -10.64 3.11 5.56
N SER A 88 -10.78 2.60 4.35
CA SER A 88 -10.10 1.37 3.94
C SER A 88 -8.69 1.73 3.47
N VAL A 89 -7.68 1.12 4.08
CA VAL A 89 -6.26 1.39 3.77
C VAL A 89 -5.62 0.12 3.20
N VAL A 90 -4.88 0.29 2.12
CA VAL A 90 -4.02 -0.75 1.56
C VAL A 90 -2.58 -0.26 1.69
N LEU A 91 -1.79 -0.95 2.49
CA LEU A 91 -0.38 -0.65 2.70
C LEU A 91 0.45 -1.47 1.71
N VAL A 92 1.29 -0.78 0.97
CA VAL A 92 2.01 -1.35 -0.18
C VAL A 92 3.51 -1.27 0.05
N ASP A 93 4.20 -2.40 -0.13
CA ASP A 93 5.66 -2.46 -0.17
C ASP A 93 6.10 -3.29 -1.37
N ASP A 94 7.32 -3.07 -1.86
CA ASP A 94 7.81 -3.78 -3.05
C ASP A 94 8.32 -5.18 -2.72
N VAL A 95 9.09 -5.32 -1.66
CA VAL A 95 9.73 -6.58 -1.26
C VAL A 95 9.55 -6.82 0.22
N LEU A 96 9.10 -8.03 0.56
CA LEU A 96 9.01 -8.48 1.94
C LEU A 96 10.33 -9.19 2.30
N SER A 97 11.30 -8.44 2.81
CA SER A 97 12.60 -9.02 3.23
C SER A 97 12.51 -9.60 4.64
N SER A 98 12.45 -8.73 5.66
CA SER A 98 12.30 -9.17 7.05
C SER A 98 10.87 -8.99 7.59
N GLY A 99 10.08 -8.19 6.91
CA GLY A 99 8.73 -7.82 7.36
C GLY A 99 8.71 -6.68 8.38
N ALA A 100 9.85 -6.28 8.92
CA ALA A 100 9.91 -5.28 9.98
C ALA A 100 9.32 -3.94 9.53
N THR A 101 9.72 -3.46 8.35
CA THR A 101 9.23 -2.20 7.79
C THR A 101 7.71 -2.22 7.62
N LEU A 102 7.19 -3.32 7.09
CA LEU A 102 5.75 -3.49 6.89
C LEU A 102 5.01 -3.50 8.21
N ILE A 103 5.54 -4.19 9.22
CA ILE A 103 4.93 -4.27 10.56
C ILE A 103 4.82 -2.87 11.19
N TYR A 104 5.86 -2.06 11.10
CA TYR A 104 5.83 -0.71 11.65
C TYR A 104 4.87 0.20 10.88
N GLY A 105 4.73 0.01 9.57
CA GLY A 105 3.72 0.69 8.78
C GLY A 105 2.30 0.31 9.21
N VAL A 106 2.04 -0.97 9.40
CA VAL A 106 0.76 -1.48 9.92
C VAL A 106 0.47 -0.88 11.29
N LYS A 107 1.43 -0.91 12.20
CA LYS A 107 1.29 -0.35 13.54
C LYS A 107 0.89 1.13 13.48
N HIS A 108 1.54 1.90 12.61
CA HIS A 108 1.24 3.32 12.47
C HIS A 108 -0.22 3.55 12.08
N PHE A 109 -0.71 2.83 11.07
CA PHE A 109 -2.10 2.99 10.63
C PHE A 109 -3.10 2.52 11.68
N LEU A 110 -2.74 1.53 12.50
CA LEU A 110 -3.62 1.03 13.54
C LEU A 110 -3.71 1.92 14.79
N GLU A 111 -3.03 3.06 14.80
CA GLU A 111 -3.18 4.05 15.86
C GLU A 111 -4.56 4.74 15.81
N VAL A 112 -5.27 4.63 14.70
CA VAL A 112 -6.62 5.16 14.54
C VAL A 112 -7.55 4.07 14.01
N PRO A 113 -8.88 4.20 14.23
CA PRO A 113 -9.84 3.23 13.67
C PRO A 113 -9.83 3.28 12.13
N LEU A 114 -9.88 2.11 11.52
CA LEU A 114 -9.96 1.94 10.06
C LEU A 114 -11.13 1.02 9.74
N LYS A 115 -11.71 1.15 8.54
CA LYS A 115 -12.72 0.20 8.08
C LYS A 115 -12.09 -1.15 7.80
N GLN A 116 -10.91 -1.16 7.20
CA GLN A 116 -10.07 -2.35 7.03
C GLN A 116 -8.65 -1.92 6.71
N LEU A 117 -7.70 -2.82 6.94
CA LEU A 117 -6.32 -2.65 6.56
C LEU A 117 -5.86 -3.92 5.85
N LYS A 118 -5.43 -3.77 4.61
CA LYS A 118 -4.86 -4.84 3.81
C LYS A 118 -3.42 -4.50 3.46
N THR A 119 -2.61 -5.50 3.20
CA THR A 119 -1.24 -5.30 2.75
C THR A 119 -1.06 -5.90 1.37
N ALA A 120 -0.23 -5.27 0.55
CA ALA A 120 0.12 -5.75 -0.78
C ALA A 120 1.64 -5.68 -0.95
N VAL A 121 2.24 -6.79 -1.36
CA VAL A 121 3.68 -6.91 -1.56
C VAL A 121 3.92 -7.51 -2.94
N LEU A 122 4.85 -6.94 -3.71
CA LEU A 122 5.13 -7.42 -5.06
C LEU A 122 5.89 -8.75 -5.04
N VAL A 123 6.86 -8.88 -4.15
CA VAL A 123 7.71 -10.06 -4.08
C VAL A 123 7.87 -10.57 -2.65
#